data_a9bd3a6a3b36cfb8ddc8f4187d767114
#
_entry.id   a9bd3a6a3b36cfb8ddc8f4187d767114
#
_cell.length_a   1.000
_cell.length_b   1.000
_cell.length_c   1.000
_cell.angle_alpha   90.00
_cell.angle_beta   90.00
_cell.angle_gamma   90.00
#
_symmetry.space_group_name_H-M   'P 1'
#
loop_
_entity.id
_entity.type
_entity.pdbx_description
1 polymer ?
#
loop_
_entity_poly.entity_id
_entity_poly.type
_entity_poly.pdbx_seq_one_letter_code
_entity_poly.pdbx_strand_id
1 'polypeptide(L)'
;MRFVPQFTDGQEFPHALGKVICVGRNYAEHAKELDNPVPSEPLLFIKPATSVVDLTKPLDPPFSRGDVHYEVELALLVGETLTHATQDEAERAIAGIGLAMDLTLRDVQTKLKEKGHPWEIAKAF
;
A
#
# COMPACT_ATOMS: atom_id res chain seq x y z
N MET A 1 -17.08 -6.83 5.97
CA MET A 1 -17.49 -5.39 6.05
C MET A 1 -16.43 -4.61 5.32
N ARG A 2 -16.79 -3.69 4.43
CA ARG A 2 -15.81 -2.91 3.66
C ARG A 2 -15.24 -1.81 4.55
N PHE A 3 -13.91 -1.61 4.53
CA PHE A 3 -13.26 -0.51 5.24
C PHE A 3 -13.66 0.83 4.62
N VAL A 4 -13.96 1.81 5.48
CA VAL A 4 -14.24 3.21 5.10
C VAL A 4 -13.24 4.08 5.85
N PRO A 5 -12.41 4.86 5.16
CA PRO A 5 -11.51 5.79 5.82
C PRO A 5 -12.28 6.84 6.61
N GLN A 6 -11.76 7.19 7.78
CA GLN A 6 -12.31 8.28 8.61
C GLN A 6 -11.25 9.35 8.81
N PHE A 7 -11.68 10.59 8.75
CA PHE A 7 -10.84 11.75 9.10
C PHE A 7 -10.74 11.89 10.63
N THR A 8 -9.77 12.67 11.08
CA THR A 8 -9.53 12.88 12.52
C THR A 8 -10.68 13.61 13.24
N ASP A 9 -11.56 14.28 12.51
CA ASP A 9 -12.78 14.89 13.02
C ASP A 9 -13.97 13.91 13.11
N GLY A 10 -13.75 12.64 12.74
CA GLY A 10 -14.76 11.57 12.75
C GLY A 10 -15.62 11.49 11.50
N GLN A 11 -15.45 12.37 10.51
CA GLN A 11 -16.18 12.26 9.26
C GLN A 11 -15.67 11.09 8.43
N GLU A 12 -16.58 10.37 7.81
CA GLU A 12 -16.23 9.29 6.86
C GLU A 12 -15.89 9.86 5.49
N PHE A 13 -14.92 9.24 4.83
CA PHE A 13 -14.64 9.53 3.44
C PHE A 13 -15.85 9.15 2.56
N PRO A 14 -16.38 10.06 1.72
CA PRO A 14 -17.69 9.88 1.09
C PRO A 14 -17.69 8.88 -0.06
N HIS A 15 -16.52 8.36 -0.45
CA HIS A 15 -16.38 7.45 -1.58
C HIS A 15 -15.87 6.09 -1.14
N ALA A 16 -16.26 5.07 -1.87
CA ALA A 16 -15.71 3.74 -1.69
C ALA A 16 -14.24 3.69 -2.12
N LEU A 17 -13.39 3.04 -1.34
CA LEU A 17 -12.03 2.76 -1.78
C LEU A 17 -12.04 1.93 -3.07
N GLY A 18 -11.26 2.37 -4.04
CA GLY A 18 -10.95 1.65 -5.25
C GLY A 18 -9.76 0.70 -5.05
N LYS A 19 -8.67 0.96 -5.74
CA LYS A 19 -7.39 0.28 -5.58
C LYS A 19 -6.48 1.05 -4.63
N VAL A 20 -5.55 0.35 -4.01
CA VAL A 20 -4.42 0.93 -3.29
C VAL A 20 -3.18 0.79 -4.17
N ILE A 21 -2.58 1.91 -4.55
CA ILE A 21 -1.34 1.93 -5.32
C ILE A 21 -0.20 2.09 -4.34
N CYS A 22 0.74 1.16 -4.37
CA CYS A 22 1.91 1.16 -3.51
C CYS A 22 3.17 1.49 -4.32
N VAL A 23 4.08 2.23 -3.69
CA VAL A 23 5.36 2.61 -4.29
C VAL A 23 6.47 1.81 -3.58
N GLY A 24 6.98 0.80 -4.26
CA GLY A 24 8.07 -0.03 -3.74
C GLY A 24 9.41 0.69 -3.78
N ARG A 25 10.30 0.37 -2.82
CA ARG A 25 11.65 0.93 -2.72
C ARG A 25 11.69 2.46 -2.69
N ASN A 26 10.66 3.09 -2.15
CA ASN A 26 10.54 4.55 -2.11
C ASN A 26 11.41 5.18 -1.01
N TYR A 27 11.79 4.41 0.01
CA TYR A 27 12.67 4.83 1.11
C TYR A 27 14.09 4.35 0.82
N ALA A 28 15.00 5.30 0.52
CA ALA A 28 16.37 4.98 0.06
C ALA A 28 17.16 4.13 1.07
N GLU A 29 16.99 4.37 2.37
CA GLU A 29 17.67 3.60 3.41
C GLU A 29 17.17 2.16 3.48
N HIS A 30 15.87 1.95 3.42
CA HIS A 30 15.27 0.63 3.39
C HIS A 30 15.69 -0.17 2.13
N ALA A 31 15.81 0.49 0.98
CA ALA A 31 16.32 -0.14 -0.23
C ALA A 31 17.78 -0.62 -0.04
N LYS A 32 18.61 0.13 0.66
CA LYS A 32 19.99 -0.24 0.99
C LYS A 32 20.05 -1.41 1.98
N GLU A 33 19.21 -1.43 3.02
CA GLU A 33 19.14 -2.52 4.00
C GLU A 33 18.83 -3.87 3.33
N LEU A 34 18.02 -3.86 2.29
CA LEU A 34 17.65 -5.04 1.50
C LEU A 34 18.58 -5.31 0.30
N ASP A 35 19.71 -4.60 0.21
CA ASP A 35 20.66 -4.68 -0.92
C ASP A 35 19.98 -4.48 -2.28
N ASN A 36 18.99 -3.58 -2.33
CA ASN A 36 18.30 -3.22 -3.55
C ASN A 36 18.79 -1.86 -4.06
N PRO A 37 18.97 -1.69 -5.40
CA PRO A 37 19.23 -0.38 -5.96
C PRO A 37 18.04 0.55 -5.75
N VAL A 38 18.30 1.84 -5.51
CA VAL A 38 17.26 2.88 -5.52
C VAL A 38 16.76 3.02 -6.95
N PRO A 39 15.47 2.81 -7.25
CA PRO A 39 14.96 2.89 -8.60
C PRO A 39 15.04 4.32 -9.15
N SER A 40 15.33 4.46 -10.45
CA SER A 40 15.25 5.74 -11.17
C SER A 40 13.82 6.15 -11.49
N GLU A 41 12.90 5.18 -11.51
CA GLU A 41 11.46 5.36 -11.73
C GLU A 41 10.68 4.65 -10.62
N PRO A 42 9.45 5.11 -10.29
CA PRO A 42 8.64 4.48 -9.27
C PRO A 42 8.33 3.01 -9.59
N LEU A 43 8.66 2.12 -8.68
CA LEU A 43 8.24 0.72 -8.75
C LEU A 43 6.84 0.61 -8.15
N LEU A 44 5.83 0.42 -9.00
CA LEU A 44 4.44 0.39 -8.57
C LEU A 44 3.90 -1.03 -8.47
N PHE A 45 3.10 -1.28 -7.44
CA PHE A 45 2.27 -2.47 -7.33
C PHE A 45 0.91 -2.11 -6.70
N ILE A 46 -0.04 -3.02 -6.76
CA ILE A 46 -1.43 -2.76 -6.34
C ILE A 46 -1.83 -3.73 -5.25
N LYS A 47 -2.54 -3.20 -4.25
CA LYS A 47 -3.37 -3.98 -3.34
C LYS A 47 -4.84 -3.69 -3.67
N PRO A 48 -5.71 -4.71 -3.80
CA PRO A 48 -7.13 -4.48 -4.02
C PRO A 48 -7.79 -3.87 -2.78
N ALA A 49 -8.86 -3.13 -2.95
CA ALA A 49 -9.61 -2.56 -1.83
C ALA A 49 -10.11 -3.63 -0.83
N THR A 50 -10.26 -4.87 -1.27
CA THR A 50 -10.68 -6.00 -0.42
C THR A 50 -9.62 -6.45 0.58
N SER A 51 -8.35 -6.08 0.39
CA SER A 51 -7.28 -6.35 1.35
C SER A 51 -7.07 -5.24 2.38
N VAL A 52 -7.85 -4.14 2.29
CA VAL A 52 -7.76 -3.05 3.26
C VAL A 52 -8.62 -3.36 4.48
N VAL A 53 -7.99 -3.30 5.65
CA VAL A 53 -8.64 -3.55 6.93
C VAL A 53 -8.37 -2.41 7.91
N ASP A 54 -9.19 -2.32 8.94
CA ASP A 54 -9.10 -1.30 9.98
C ASP A 54 -7.95 -1.65 10.96
N LEU A 55 -6.93 -0.81 10.98
CA LEU A 55 -5.74 -0.99 11.83
C LEU A 55 -6.05 -0.82 13.33
N THR A 56 -7.20 -0.25 13.70
CA THR A 56 -7.62 -0.12 15.10
C THR A 56 -8.22 -1.42 15.66
N LYS A 57 -8.42 -2.43 14.82
CA LYS A 57 -8.96 -3.75 15.19
C LYS A 57 -7.86 -4.80 15.19
N PRO A 58 -8.03 -5.89 15.96
CA PRO A 58 -7.10 -7.02 15.90
C PRO A 58 -6.97 -7.55 14.47
N LEU A 59 -5.74 -7.80 14.05
CA LEU A 59 -5.41 -8.39 12.76
C LEU A 59 -5.09 -9.87 12.95
N ASP A 60 -5.48 -10.69 11.99
CA ASP A 60 -5.15 -12.11 11.93
C ASP A 60 -4.43 -12.43 10.59
N PRO A 61 -3.15 -12.06 10.48
CA PRO A 61 -2.38 -12.34 9.27
C PRO A 61 -2.16 -13.84 9.10
N PRO A 62 -2.02 -14.33 7.87
CA PRO A 62 -1.87 -15.77 7.60
C PRO A 62 -0.44 -16.28 7.87
N PHE A 63 -0.02 -16.29 9.13
CA PHE A 63 1.29 -16.75 9.57
C PHE A 63 1.64 -18.17 9.10
N SER A 64 0.63 -19.02 8.86
CA SER A 64 0.84 -20.37 8.32
C SER A 64 1.26 -20.39 6.85
N ARG A 65 1.15 -19.27 6.13
CA ARG A 65 1.45 -19.15 4.70
C ARG A 65 2.86 -18.63 4.42
N GLY A 66 3.52 -18.04 5.40
CA GLY A 66 4.85 -17.48 5.25
C GLY A 66 5.22 -16.50 6.35
N ASP A 67 6.37 -15.86 6.16
CA ASP A 67 6.96 -14.91 7.11
C ASP A 67 6.33 -13.51 6.92
N VAL A 68 5.47 -13.13 7.87
CA VAL A 68 4.71 -11.87 7.83
C VAL A 68 5.57 -10.72 8.33
N HIS A 69 5.91 -9.81 7.43
CA HIS A 69 6.53 -8.54 7.74
C HIS A 69 5.50 -7.41 7.69
N TYR A 70 5.76 -6.34 8.42
CA TYR A 70 5.01 -5.09 8.34
C TYR A 70 5.91 -3.96 7.83
N GLU A 71 5.38 -3.16 6.95
CA GLU A 71 6.02 -1.96 6.41
C GLU A 71 5.12 -0.77 6.75
N VAL A 72 5.61 0.16 7.57
CA VAL A 72 4.85 1.37 7.92
C VAL A 72 5.00 2.37 6.80
N GLU A 73 3.88 2.84 6.30
CA GLU A 73 3.79 3.67 5.10
C GLU A 73 3.01 4.96 5.35
N LEU A 74 3.40 6.02 4.65
CA LEU A 74 2.59 7.21 4.51
C LEU A 74 1.50 6.93 3.47
N ALA A 75 0.23 7.04 3.88
CA ALA A 75 -0.91 6.84 3.01
C ALA A 75 -1.49 8.18 2.55
N LEU A 76 -1.65 8.36 1.26
CA LEU A 76 -2.32 9.50 0.67
C LEU A 76 -3.72 9.07 0.18
N LEU A 77 -4.76 9.72 0.68
CA LEU A 77 -6.13 9.48 0.27
C LEU A 77 -6.48 10.43 -0.90
N VAL A 78 -6.66 9.86 -2.09
CA VAL A 78 -7.03 10.62 -3.28
C VAL A 78 -8.56 10.74 -3.34
N GLY A 79 -9.06 11.96 -3.35
CA GLY A 79 -10.49 12.29 -3.30
C GLY A 79 -11.16 12.47 -4.65
N GLU A 80 -10.40 12.51 -5.74
CA GLU A 80 -10.91 12.77 -7.09
C GLU A 80 -10.43 11.73 -8.08
N THR A 81 -11.20 11.51 -9.14
CA THR A 81 -10.75 10.66 -10.26
C THR A 81 -9.76 11.45 -11.11
N LEU A 82 -8.56 10.89 -11.29
CA LEU A 82 -7.49 11.50 -12.07
C LEU A 82 -7.16 10.64 -13.30
N THR A 83 -6.93 11.30 -14.43
CA THR A 83 -6.47 10.68 -15.68
C THR A 83 -5.52 11.65 -16.38
N HIS A 84 -4.28 11.22 -16.64
CA HIS A 84 -3.23 12.05 -17.23
C HIS A 84 -3.05 13.40 -16.50
N ALA A 85 -3.21 13.38 -15.17
CA ALA A 85 -3.13 14.58 -14.35
C ALA A 85 -1.71 15.14 -14.29
N THR A 86 -1.62 16.46 -14.23
CA THR A 86 -0.38 17.15 -13.86
C THR A 86 -0.06 16.94 -12.39
N GLN A 87 1.16 17.26 -11.97
CA GLN A 87 1.55 17.20 -10.56
C GLN A 87 0.66 18.08 -9.70
N ASP A 88 0.37 19.30 -10.12
CA ASP A 88 -0.48 20.25 -9.38
C ASP A 88 -1.93 19.74 -9.23
N GLU A 89 -2.46 19.07 -10.24
CA GLU A 89 -3.80 18.46 -10.16
C GLU A 89 -3.78 17.26 -9.20
N ALA A 90 -2.73 16.43 -9.24
CA ALA A 90 -2.59 15.32 -8.32
C ALA A 90 -2.46 15.77 -6.87
N GLU A 91 -1.68 16.82 -6.59
CA GLU A 91 -1.54 17.39 -5.24
C GLU A 91 -2.87 17.93 -4.70
N ARG A 92 -3.64 18.65 -5.52
CA ARG A 92 -4.96 19.17 -5.12
C ARG A 92 -6.00 18.08 -4.89
N ALA A 93 -5.85 16.92 -5.52
CA ALA A 93 -6.74 15.78 -5.35
C ALA A 93 -6.53 15.00 -4.05
N ILE A 94 -5.47 15.31 -3.28
CA ILE A 94 -5.21 14.65 -2.00
C ILE A 94 -6.24 15.16 -0.97
N ALA A 95 -7.15 14.30 -0.57
CA ALA A 95 -8.20 14.58 0.41
C ALA A 95 -7.74 14.35 1.86
N GLY A 96 -6.72 13.53 2.08
CA GLY A 96 -6.22 13.23 3.41
C GLY A 96 -4.89 12.50 3.41
N ILE A 97 -4.23 12.52 4.58
CA ILE A 97 -2.95 11.85 4.81
C ILE A 97 -3.08 11.02 6.09
N GLY A 98 -2.54 9.82 6.08
CA GLY A 98 -2.57 8.93 7.22
C GLY A 98 -1.42 7.93 7.23
N LEU A 99 -1.48 6.99 8.15
CA LEU A 99 -0.54 5.88 8.23
C LEU A 99 -1.22 4.57 7.82
N ALA A 100 -0.47 3.72 7.16
CA ALA A 100 -0.88 2.38 6.79
C ALA A 100 0.22 1.36 7.11
N MET A 101 -0.16 0.10 7.20
CA MET A 101 0.78 -1.02 7.23
C MET A 101 0.64 -1.82 5.95
N ASP A 102 1.72 -1.89 5.18
CA ASP A 102 1.83 -2.81 4.05
C ASP A 102 2.31 -4.16 4.55
N LEU A 103 1.36 -5.01 4.97
CA LEU A 103 1.67 -6.37 5.39
C LEU A 103 2.15 -7.20 4.21
N THR A 104 3.22 -7.94 4.43
CA THR A 104 3.94 -8.63 3.36
C THR A 104 4.35 -10.04 3.82
N LEU A 105 4.02 -11.07 3.05
CA LEU A 105 4.64 -12.38 3.17
C LEU A 105 6.02 -12.33 2.51
N ARG A 106 7.05 -12.03 3.30
CA ARG A 106 8.39 -11.66 2.77
C ARG A 106 9.06 -12.77 1.98
N ASP A 107 9.03 -13.98 2.50
CA ASP A 107 9.60 -15.17 1.85
C ASP A 107 8.87 -15.51 0.54
N VAL A 108 7.56 -15.33 0.51
CA VAL A 108 6.74 -15.51 -0.71
C VAL A 108 7.09 -14.44 -1.74
N GLN A 109 7.18 -13.17 -1.32
CA GLN A 109 7.59 -12.08 -2.22
C GLN A 109 8.96 -12.33 -2.84
N THR A 110 9.94 -12.79 -2.05
CA THR A 110 11.29 -13.09 -2.55
C THR A 110 11.23 -14.12 -3.68
N LYS A 111 10.50 -15.22 -3.49
CA LYS A 111 10.31 -16.25 -4.51
C LYS A 111 9.62 -15.73 -5.78
N LEU A 112 8.64 -14.82 -5.62
CA LEU A 112 7.94 -14.22 -6.75
C LEU A 112 8.87 -13.29 -7.54
N LYS A 113 9.69 -12.48 -6.84
CA LYS A 113 10.70 -11.61 -7.46
C LYS A 113 11.70 -12.39 -8.29
N GLU A 114 12.24 -13.49 -7.75
CA GLU A 114 13.19 -14.36 -8.45
C GLU A 114 12.63 -14.93 -9.75
N LYS A 115 11.32 -15.20 -9.78
CA LYS A 115 10.61 -15.74 -10.95
C LYS A 115 10.03 -14.68 -11.87
N GLY A 116 10.12 -13.39 -11.53
CA GLY A 116 9.46 -12.31 -12.28
C GLY A 116 7.93 -12.38 -12.23
N HIS A 117 7.36 -12.97 -11.17
CA HIS A 117 5.91 -13.10 -11.01
C HIS A 117 5.31 -11.90 -10.29
N PRO A 118 4.01 -11.62 -10.49
CA PRO A 118 3.26 -10.61 -9.73
C PRO A 118 3.27 -10.89 -8.23
N TRP A 119 3.09 -9.84 -7.41
CA TRP A 119 3.27 -9.90 -5.95
C TRP A 119 1.96 -10.05 -5.16
N GLU A 120 0.80 -10.14 -5.82
CA GLU A 120 -0.51 -10.09 -5.15
C GLU A 120 -0.64 -11.12 -4.03
N ILE A 121 -0.19 -12.35 -4.24
CA ILE A 121 -0.28 -13.40 -3.22
C ILE A 121 0.63 -13.18 -2.01
N ALA A 122 1.62 -12.30 -2.13
CA ALA A 122 2.50 -11.88 -1.03
C ALA A 122 2.07 -10.57 -0.38
N LYS A 123 1.31 -9.74 -1.08
CA LYS A 123 0.97 -8.37 -0.69
C LYS A 123 -0.53 -8.16 -0.43
N ALA A 124 -1.42 -9.07 -0.87
CA ALA A 124 -2.87 -8.89 -0.82
C ALA A 124 -3.59 -10.16 -0.32
N PHE A 125 -3.43 -10.48 0.94
CA PHE A 125 -4.04 -11.62 1.61
C PHE A 125 -5.02 -11.20 2.70
#